data_29c6a71f028fdddb813eacb953d82e22
#
_entry.id   29c6a71f028fdddb813eacb953d82e22
#
_cell.length_a   1.000
_cell.length_b   1.000
_cell.length_c   1.000
_cell.angle_alpha   90.00
_cell.angle_beta   90.00
_cell.angle_gamma   90.00
#
_symmetry.space_group_name_H-M   'P 1'
#
loop_
_entity.id
_entity.type
_entity.pdbx_description
1 polymer ?
#
loop_
_entity_poly.entity_id
_entity_poly.type
_entity_poly.pdbx_seq_one_letter_code
_entity_poly.pdbx_strand_id
1 'polypeptide(L)'
;MSQRIVDVNTGTAMIVTDLHGAWDVYCRLRDLFLSQQAKGSLDHLIICGDLIHNEGTEEVDASLDMLLDVMTMQAELGKDKVVMLLGNHELPHIYGLTLAKGSVEFTPRFESALTRLDQRFKVACKRKEVREYLASLPFFARTKAGVLITHAGAASDVSSPKHAERLINLKHDSLID
;
A
#
# COMPACT_ATOMS: atom_id res chain seq x y z
N MET A 1 -13.76 -2.42 -11.82
CA MET A 1 -13.67 -1.21 -10.98
C MET A 1 -12.89 -1.60 -9.74
N SER A 2 -11.81 -0.90 -9.41
CA SER A 2 -11.11 -1.13 -8.15
C SER A 2 -12.05 -0.76 -7.00
N GLN A 3 -12.15 -1.66 -6.00
CA GLN A 3 -12.96 -1.42 -4.82
C GLN A 3 -12.19 -0.46 -3.93
N ARG A 4 -12.68 0.77 -3.74
CA ARG A 4 -11.98 1.80 -2.94
C ARG A 4 -12.01 1.53 -1.44
N ILE A 5 -12.93 0.71 -1.01
CA ILE A 5 -13.13 0.34 0.39
C ILE A 5 -13.04 -1.16 0.52
N VAL A 6 -12.34 -1.59 1.54
CA VAL A 6 -12.34 -2.98 1.98
C VAL A 6 -13.15 -3.09 3.26
N ASP A 7 -14.14 -3.96 3.29
CA ASP A 7 -14.90 -4.27 4.50
C ASP A 7 -14.22 -5.40 5.29
N VAL A 8 -13.73 -5.08 6.49
CA VAL A 8 -13.17 -6.04 7.45
C VAL A 8 -14.24 -6.30 8.51
N ASN A 9 -15.06 -7.32 8.28
CA ASN A 9 -16.29 -7.51 9.04
C ASN A 9 -16.14 -8.38 10.29
N THR A 10 -15.08 -9.17 10.37
CA THR A 10 -14.85 -10.14 11.47
C THR A 10 -13.36 -10.28 11.74
N GLY A 11 -13.03 -10.76 12.92
CA GLY A 11 -11.66 -11.11 13.29
C GLY A 11 -10.88 -9.97 13.94
N THR A 12 -9.62 -10.23 14.18
CA THR A 12 -8.64 -9.34 14.80
C THR A 12 -7.62 -8.89 13.76
N ALA A 13 -7.31 -7.60 13.71
CA ALA A 13 -6.38 -7.04 12.74
C ALA A 13 -5.13 -6.46 13.39
N MET A 14 -3.96 -6.71 12.80
CA MET A 14 -2.75 -5.95 13.02
C MET A 14 -2.70 -4.81 11.98
N ILE A 15 -2.52 -3.58 12.44
CA ILE A 15 -2.48 -2.40 11.59
C ILE A 15 -1.07 -1.81 11.66
N VAL A 16 -0.47 -1.56 10.51
CA VAL A 16 0.86 -0.97 10.36
C VAL A 16 0.81 0.15 9.32
N THR A 17 1.70 1.13 9.42
CA THR A 17 1.75 2.27 8.51
C THR A 17 3.18 2.75 8.31
N ASP A 18 3.45 3.47 7.21
CA ASP A 18 4.66 4.26 6.97
C ASP A 18 5.96 3.44 7.13
N LEU A 19 6.07 2.33 6.43
CA LEU A 19 7.23 1.44 6.52
C LEU A 19 8.40 1.91 5.64
N HIS A 20 8.12 2.70 4.60
CA HIS A 20 9.12 3.40 3.79
C HIS A 20 10.35 2.55 3.42
N GLY A 21 10.14 1.38 2.82
CA GLY A 21 11.23 0.52 2.37
C GLY A 21 12.14 -0.03 3.47
N ALA A 22 11.72 0.02 4.75
CA ALA A 22 12.49 -0.44 5.89
C ALA A 22 12.36 -1.97 6.08
N TRP A 23 13.22 -2.73 5.39
CA TRP A 23 13.16 -4.19 5.33
C TRP A 23 13.12 -4.89 6.67
N ASP A 24 14.02 -4.53 7.59
CA ASP A 24 14.12 -5.19 8.89
C ASP A 24 12.86 -4.98 9.75
N VAL A 25 12.25 -3.81 9.67
CA VAL A 25 11.00 -3.50 10.38
C VAL A 25 9.86 -4.30 9.76
N TYR A 26 9.77 -4.28 8.42
CA TYR A 26 8.77 -5.03 7.67
C TYR A 26 8.83 -6.52 7.99
N CYS A 27 10.01 -7.14 7.89
CA CYS A 27 10.18 -8.56 8.17
C CYS A 27 9.69 -8.94 9.58
N ARG A 28 10.07 -8.16 10.60
CA ARG A 28 9.61 -8.42 11.98
C ARG A 28 8.09 -8.35 12.11
N LEU A 29 7.45 -7.37 11.48
CA LEU A 29 5.97 -7.23 11.53
C LEU A 29 5.28 -8.33 10.72
N ARG A 30 5.80 -8.66 9.54
CA ARG A 30 5.31 -9.78 8.71
C ARG A 30 5.38 -11.11 9.46
N ASP A 31 6.56 -11.43 10.03
CA ASP A 31 6.79 -12.69 10.72
C ASP A 31 5.94 -12.79 12.00
N LEU A 32 5.75 -11.67 12.71
CA LEU A 32 4.82 -11.58 13.83
C LEU A 32 3.38 -11.89 13.35
N PHE A 33 2.92 -11.23 12.28
CA PHE A 33 1.58 -11.47 11.72
C PHE A 33 1.41 -12.95 11.36
N LEU A 34 2.31 -13.51 10.56
CA LEU A 34 2.23 -14.90 10.11
C LEU A 34 2.22 -15.89 11.28
N SER A 35 3.06 -15.66 12.31
CA SER A 35 3.09 -16.47 13.52
C SER A 35 1.79 -16.39 14.31
N GLN A 36 1.19 -15.21 14.46
CA GLN A 36 -0.07 -15.03 15.19
C GLN A 36 -1.27 -15.54 14.39
N GLN A 37 -1.25 -15.38 13.07
CA GLN A 37 -2.28 -15.93 12.19
C GLN A 37 -2.31 -17.46 12.26
N ALA A 38 -1.14 -18.11 12.23
CA ALA A 38 -1.03 -19.56 12.35
C ALA A 38 -1.59 -20.09 13.70
N LYS A 39 -1.58 -19.25 14.75
CA LYS A 39 -2.15 -19.55 16.06
C LYS A 39 -3.64 -19.19 16.18
N GLY A 40 -4.23 -18.58 15.16
CA GLY A 40 -5.60 -18.08 15.18
C GLY A 40 -5.81 -16.84 16.07
N SER A 41 -4.75 -16.11 16.40
CA SER A 41 -4.81 -14.89 17.23
C SER A 41 -4.97 -13.62 16.42
N LEU A 42 -4.55 -13.62 15.15
CA LEU A 42 -4.75 -12.53 14.19
C LEU A 42 -5.35 -13.09 12.91
N ASP A 43 -6.31 -12.35 12.35
CA ASP A 43 -6.99 -12.72 11.12
C ASP A 43 -6.51 -11.86 9.94
N HIS A 44 -6.16 -10.61 10.19
CA HIS A 44 -5.86 -9.63 9.15
C HIS A 44 -4.58 -8.86 9.44
N LEU A 45 -3.81 -8.58 8.37
CA LEU A 45 -2.77 -7.56 8.34
C LEU A 45 -3.28 -6.40 7.47
N ILE A 46 -3.30 -5.18 8.02
CA ILE A 46 -3.68 -3.97 7.29
C ILE A 46 -2.48 -3.03 7.25
N ILE A 47 -1.93 -2.85 6.05
CA ILE A 47 -0.83 -1.91 5.77
C ILE A 47 -1.47 -0.62 5.26
N CYS A 48 -1.35 0.47 6.03
CA CYS A 48 -2.03 1.73 5.75
C CYS A 48 -1.31 2.63 4.73
N GLY A 49 -0.63 2.06 3.74
CA GLY A 49 0.12 2.82 2.73
C GLY A 49 1.51 3.23 3.17
N ASP A 50 2.19 3.95 2.29
CA ASP A 50 3.58 4.38 2.44
C ASP A 50 4.53 3.21 2.78
N LEU A 51 4.33 2.12 2.06
CA LEU A 51 5.20 0.95 2.13
C LEU A 51 6.56 1.22 1.48
N ILE A 52 6.55 2.01 0.41
CA ILE A 52 7.69 2.29 -0.45
C ILE A 52 8.38 3.63 -0.13
N HIS A 53 9.55 3.88 -0.75
CA HIS A 53 10.31 5.12 -0.70
C HIS A 53 11.09 5.34 0.60
N ASN A 54 12.23 4.63 0.72
CA ASN A 54 13.16 4.85 1.82
C ASN A 54 13.90 6.20 1.69
N GLU A 55 14.03 6.93 2.78
CA GLU A 55 14.76 8.21 2.83
C GLU A 55 16.30 8.03 2.86
N GLY A 56 16.79 6.81 3.09
CA GLY A 56 18.20 6.46 3.08
C GLY A 56 18.79 6.30 1.69
N THR A 57 19.92 5.59 1.62
CA THR A 57 20.59 5.29 0.34
C THR A 57 19.82 4.24 -0.45
N GLU A 58 20.19 4.08 -1.74
CA GLU A 58 19.57 3.07 -2.60
C GLU A 58 19.79 1.63 -2.09
N GLU A 59 20.93 1.39 -1.45
CA GLU A 59 21.29 0.05 -0.95
C GLU A 59 20.41 -0.42 0.22
N VAL A 60 19.84 0.51 0.99
CA VAL A 60 18.95 0.19 2.11
C VAL A 60 17.47 0.28 1.73
N ASP A 61 17.17 0.73 0.52
CA ASP A 61 15.81 0.88 0.03
C ASP A 61 15.25 -0.46 -0.47
N ALA A 62 14.50 -1.13 0.37
CA ALA A 62 13.84 -2.40 0.04
C ALA A 62 12.38 -2.23 -0.45
N SER A 63 12.02 -1.03 -0.92
CA SER A 63 10.66 -0.70 -1.38
C SER A 63 10.07 -1.73 -2.33
N LEU A 64 10.83 -2.12 -3.35
CA LEU A 64 10.37 -3.06 -4.36
C LEU A 64 10.23 -4.48 -3.79
N ASP A 65 11.20 -4.93 -3.00
CA ASP A 65 11.17 -6.27 -2.40
C ASP A 65 9.99 -6.40 -1.44
N MET A 66 9.73 -5.38 -0.61
CA MET A 66 8.58 -5.35 0.30
C MET A 66 7.26 -5.38 -0.47
N LEU A 67 7.14 -4.59 -1.54
CA LEU A 67 5.93 -4.57 -2.36
C LEU A 67 5.65 -5.93 -3.02
N LEU A 68 6.66 -6.57 -3.58
CA LEU A 68 6.54 -7.89 -4.19
C LEU A 68 6.19 -8.98 -3.15
N ASP A 69 6.73 -8.89 -1.95
CA ASP A 69 6.41 -9.79 -0.85
C ASP A 69 4.95 -9.62 -0.38
N VAL A 70 4.45 -8.39 -0.26
CA VAL A 70 3.03 -8.10 0.02
C VAL A 70 2.12 -8.68 -1.07
N MET A 71 2.48 -8.48 -2.34
CA MET A 71 1.73 -9.07 -3.46
C MET A 71 1.69 -10.59 -3.39
N THR A 72 2.81 -11.22 -3.00
CA THR A 72 2.91 -12.67 -2.80
C THR A 72 2.05 -13.13 -1.64
N MET A 73 2.13 -12.49 -0.48
CA MET A 73 1.27 -12.81 0.67
C MET A 73 -0.22 -12.68 0.33
N GLN A 74 -0.61 -11.67 -0.44
CA GLN A 74 -1.99 -11.52 -0.90
C GLN A 74 -2.43 -12.65 -1.85
N ALA A 75 -1.52 -13.15 -2.68
CA ALA A 75 -1.81 -14.27 -3.55
C ALA A 75 -1.97 -15.60 -2.78
N GLU A 76 -1.19 -15.79 -1.72
CA GLU A 76 -1.17 -17.00 -0.90
C GLU A 76 -2.28 -17.02 0.16
N LEU A 77 -2.49 -15.92 0.87
CA LEU A 77 -3.40 -15.83 2.01
C LEU A 77 -4.77 -15.24 1.67
N GLY A 78 -4.83 -14.45 0.60
CA GLY A 78 -6.02 -13.70 0.19
C GLY A 78 -5.92 -12.20 0.49
N LYS A 79 -6.53 -11.40 -0.40
CA LYS A 79 -6.57 -9.94 -0.27
C LYS A 79 -7.45 -9.45 0.88
N ASP A 80 -8.29 -10.30 1.42
CA ASP A 80 -9.07 -10.06 2.62
C ASP A 80 -8.25 -10.27 3.90
N LYS A 81 -7.21 -11.10 3.86
CA LYS A 81 -6.30 -11.35 4.99
C LYS A 81 -5.14 -10.38 5.04
N VAL A 82 -4.60 -10.02 3.90
CA VAL A 82 -3.53 -9.02 3.77
C VAL A 82 -4.08 -7.85 2.95
N VAL A 83 -4.40 -6.77 3.61
CA VAL A 83 -4.92 -5.54 3.01
C VAL A 83 -3.80 -4.51 2.94
N MET A 84 -3.53 -3.96 1.76
CA MET A 84 -2.69 -2.79 1.59
C MET A 84 -3.56 -1.63 1.12
N LEU A 85 -3.51 -0.52 1.83
CA LEU A 85 -4.15 0.74 1.45
C LEU A 85 -3.18 1.59 0.63
N LEU A 86 -3.74 2.49 -0.15
CA LEU A 86 -2.97 3.44 -0.92
C LEU A 86 -2.49 4.58 -0.02
N GLY A 87 -1.19 4.83 0.02
CA GLY A 87 -0.56 5.99 0.64
C GLY A 87 -0.16 7.05 -0.38
N ASN A 88 0.32 8.19 0.08
CA ASN A 88 0.75 9.27 -0.81
C ASN A 88 2.07 8.95 -1.55
N HIS A 89 2.88 8.03 -1.03
CA HIS A 89 4.10 7.58 -1.71
C HIS A 89 3.85 6.61 -2.86
N GLU A 90 2.73 5.90 -2.88
CA GLU A 90 2.32 5.04 -4.00
C GLU A 90 1.72 5.83 -5.17
N LEU A 91 1.03 6.95 -4.89
CA LEU A 91 0.33 7.78 -5.89
C LEU A 91 1.19 8.22 -7.09
N PRO A 92 2.44 8.69 -6.91
CA PRO A 92 3.28 9.14 -8.02
C PRO A 92 3.46 8.09 -9.12
N HIS A 93 3.51 6.81 -8.76
CA HIS A 93 3.69 5.71 -9.72
C HIS A 93 2.44 5.42 -10.55
N ILE A 94 1.28 5.76 -10.02
CA ILE A 94 -0.01 5.60 -10.72
C ILE A 94 -0.18 6.71 -11.75
N TYR A 95 0.17 7.94 -11.37
CA TYR A 95 -0.11 9.14 -12.14
C TYR A 95 1.08 9.71 -12.91
N GLY A 96 2.25 9.08 -12.83
CA GLY A 96 3.47 9.53 -13.50
C GLY A 96 4.03 10.84 -12.91
N LEU A 97 3.81 11.07 -11.63
CA LEU A 97 4.32 12.24 -10.92
C LEU A 97 5.73 11.96 -10.38
N THR A 98 6.48 13.03 -10.11
CA THR A 98 7.78 12.92 -9.43
C THR A 98 7.63 13.31 -7.97
N LEU A 99 8.07 12.43 -7.07
CA LEU A 99 8.18 12.71 -5.65
C LEU A 99 9.65 12.74 -5.25
N ALA A 100 10.03 13.83 -4.57
CA ALA A 100 11.38 14.03 -4.04
C ALA A 100 11.32 14.73 -2.69
N LYS A 101 12.34 14.49 -1.85
CA LYS A 101 12.51 15.18 -0.56
C LYS A 101 14.00 15.49 -0.37
N GLY A 102 14.34 16.78 -0.37
CA GLY A 102 15.74 17.21 -0.38
C GLY A 102 16.47 16.72 -1.64
N SER A 103 17.53 15.96 -1.45
CA SER A 103 18.31 15.35 -2.54
C SER A 103 17.83 13.94 -2.94
N VAL A 104 16.81 13.40 -2.28
CA VAL A 104 16.32 12.04 -2.55
C VAL A 104 15.18 12.10 -3.56
N GLU A 105 15.40 11.52 -4.73
CA GLU A 105 14.41 11.39 -5.80
C GLU A 105 13.75 10.00 -5.71
N PHE A 106 12.67 9.90 -4.97
CA PHE A 106 11.99 8.62 -4.69
C PHE A 106 11.45 7.93 -5.93
N THR A 107 10.67 8.65 -6.74
CA THR A 107 10.04 8.07 -7.93
C THR A 107 11.07 7.56 -8.94
N PRO A 108 12.10 8.34 -9.35
CA PRO A 108 13.12 7.85 -10.25
C PRO A 108 13.88 6.62 -9.71
N ARG A 109 14.18 6.59 -8.42
CA ARG A 109 14.85 5.46 -7.76
C ARG A 109 14.02 4.18 -7.88
N PHE A 110 12.76 4.23 -7.51
CA PHE A 110 11.85 3.08 -7.57
C PHE A 110 11.61 2.62 -9.02
N GLU A 111 11.41 3.55 -9.96
CA GLU A 111 11.24 3.23 -11.38
C GLU A 111 12.51 2.60 -11.97
N SER A 112 13.69 2.99 -11.51
CA SER A 112 14.96 2.35 -11.88
C SER A 112 15.05 0.92 -11.35
N ALA A 113 14.60 0.68 -10.11
CA ALA A 113 14.52 -0.67 -9.55
C ALA A 113 13.58 -1.58 -10.36
N LEU A 114 12.40 -1.08 -10.76
CA LEU A 114 11.48 -1.79 -11.64
C LEU A 114 12.10 -2.10 -13.00
N THR A 115 12.85 -1.17 -13.56
CA THR A 115 13.54 -1.38 -14.84
C THR A 115 14.60 -2.48 -14.74
N ARG A 116 15.39 -2.48 -13.67
CA ARG A 116 16.36 -3.56 -13.39
C ARG A 116 15.67 -4.92 -13.23
N LEU A 117 14.52 -4.96 -12.59
CA LEU A 117 13.72 -6.17 -12.42
C LEU A 117 13.27 -6.73 -13.78
N ASP A 118 12.71 -5.89 -14.67
CA ASP A 118 12.28 -6.28 -16.00
C ASP A 118 13.45 -6.83 -16.85
N GLN A 119 14.61 -6.18 -16.77
CA GLN A 119 15.81 -6.63 -17.46
C GLN A 119 16.31 -8.00 -16.96
N ARG A 120 16.29 -8.21 -15.63
CA ARG A 120 16.73 -9.47 -14.99
C ARG A 120 15.87 -10.66 -15.43
N PHE A 121 14.58 -10.48 -15.52
CA PHE A 121 13.66 -11.55 -15.88
C PHE A 121 13.35 -11.62 -17.38
N LYS A 122 13.92 -10.72 -18.21
CA LYS A 122 13.66 -10.61 -19.65
C LYS A 122 12.15 -10.54 -19.99
N VAL A 123 11.36 -9.96 -19.11
CA VAL A 123 9.90 -9.87 -19.22
C VAL A 123 9.49 -8.43 -18.93
N ALA A 124 9.04 -7.73 -19.96
CA ALA A 124 8.52 -6.34 -19.83
C ALA A 124 7.19 -6.24 -19.05
N CYS A 125 6.87 -7.24 -18.23
CA CYS A 125 5.56 -7.36 -17.56
C CYS A 125 5.54 -6.87 -16.11
N LYS A 126 6.66 -6.90 -15.40
CA LYS A 126 6.64 -6.64 -13.95
C LYS A 126 6.35 -5.19 -13.61
N ARG A 127 6.90 -4.23 -14.35
CA ARG A 127 6.58 -2.82 -14.19
C ARG A 127 5.09 -2.55 -14.38
N LYS A 128 4.49 -3.12 -15.42
CA LYS A 128 3.05 -2.99 -15.68
C LYS A 128 2.23 -3.63 -14.58
N GLU A 129 2.57 -4.84 -14.15
CA GLU A 129 1.93 -5.57 -13.06
C GLU A 129 1.95 -4.76 -11.75
N VAL A 130 3.11 -4.20 -11.38
CA VAL A 130 3.25 -3.36 -10.18
C VAL A 130 2.38 -2.11 -10.29
N ARG A 131 2.38 -1.40 -11.42
CA ARG A 131 1.52 -0.22 -11.59
C ARG A 131 0.04 -0.55 -11.54
N GLU A 132 -0.38 -1.63 -12.17
CA GLU A 132 -1.78 -2.11 -12.10
C GLU A 132 -2.15 -2.51 -10.68
N TYR A 133 -1.23 -3.14 -9.95
CA TYR A 133 -1.41 -3.45 -8.54
C TYR A 133 -1.59 -2.19 -7.71
N LEU A 134 -0.70 -1.20 -7.80
CA LEU A 134 -0.81 0.07 -7.08
C LEU A 134 -2.12 0.80 -7.42
N ALA A 135 -2.50 0.85 -8.68
CA ALA A 135 -3.77 1.45 -9.13
C ALA A 135 -5.01 0.69 -8.63
N SER A 136 -4.86 -0.56 -8.21
CA SER A 136 -5.94 -1.38 -7.68
C SER A 136 -6.14 -1.23 -6.16
N LEU A 137 -5.20 -0.57 -5.46
CA LEU A 137 -5.22 -0.47 -4.00
C LEU A 137 -6.45 0.32 -3.51
N PRO A 138 -7.09 -0.14 -2.43
CA PRO A 138 -8.15 0.60 -1.76
C PRO A 138 -7.60 1.80 -0.99
N PHE A 139 -8.43 2.82 -0.77
CA PHE A 139 -8.08 3.98 0.05
C PHE A 139 -8.41 3.77 1.53
N PHE A 140 -9.42 2.94 1.80
CA PHE A 140 -9.99 2.80 3.12
C PHE A 140 -10.25 1.33 3.44
N ALA A 141 -10.02 0.96 4.70
CA ALA A 141 -10.62 -0.24 5.26
C ALA A 141 -11.66 0.16 6.31
N ARG A 142 -12.77 -0.54 6.35
CA ARG A 142 -13.89 -0.24 7.25
C ARG A 142 -14.29 -1.50 8.01
N THR A 143 -14.50 -1.36 9.31
CA THR A 143 -15.00 -2.45 10.14
C THR A 143 -16.50 -2.37 10.34
N LYS A 144 -17.15 -3.49 10.62
CA LYS A 144 -18.56 -3.55 10.98
C LYS A 144 -18.89 -2.75 12.26
N ALA A 145 -17.89 -2.58 13.13
CA ALA A 145 -18.02 -1.76 14.36
C ALA A 145 -17.96 -0.25 14.11
N GLY A 146 -17.83 0.20 12.85
CA GLY A 146 -17.80 1.61 12.47
C GLY A 146 -16.41 2.26 12.54
N VAL A 147 -15.33 1.49 12.67
CA VAL A 147 -13.95 2.00 12.58
C VAL A 147 -13.60 2.17 11.11
N LEU A 148 -13.13 3.36 10.73
CA LEU A 148 -12.55 3.66 9.43
C LEU A 148 -11.03 3.72 9.57
N ILE A 149 -10.31 2.94 8.76
CA ILE A 149 -8.86 2.86 8.72
C ILE A 149 -8.40 3.51 7.41
N THR A 150 -7.55 4.51 7.51
CA THR A 150 -7.06 5.32 6.38
C THR A 150 -5.56 5.58 6.54
N HIS A 151 -4.87 5.83 5.43
CA HIS A 151 -3.46 6.26 5.48
C HIS A 151 -3.32 7.63 6.14
N ALA A 152 -4.14 8.59 5.74
CA ALA A 152 -4.13 9.95 6.28
C ALA A 152 -5.51 10.35 6.80
N GLY A 153 -5.55 11.36 7.68
CA GLY A 153 -6.79 11.95 8.14
C GLY A 153 -7.58 12.62 7.02
N ALA A 154 -8.87 12.83 7.26
CA ALA A 154 -9.70 13.57 6.32
C ALA A 154 -9.20 15.03 6.20
N ALA A 155 -9.27 15.58 4.99
CA ALA A 155 -8.99 16.99 4.75
C ALA A 155 -9.96 17.88 5.54
N SER A 156 -9.53 19.10 5.87
CA SER A 156 -10.28 20.03 6.74
C SER A 156 -11.67 20.42 6.19
N ASP A 157 -11.89 20.29 4.90
CA ASP A 157 -13.16 20.54 4.22
C ASP A 157 -14.12 19.33 4.26
N VAL A 158 -13.65 18.15 4.68
CA VAL A 158 -14.50 16.99 4.93
C VAL A 158 -15.21 17.14 6.26
N SER A 159 -16.22 18.02 6.28
CA SER A 159 -16.92 18.43 7.50
C SER A 159 -18.17 17.60 7.83
N SER A 160 -18.49 16.60 7.03
CA SER A 160 -19.69 15.79 7.24
C SER A 160 -19.55 14.38 6.67
N PRO A 161 -20.33 13.40 7.19
CA PRO A 161 -20.39 12.04 6.62
C PRO A 161 -20.75 12.02 5.13
N LYS A 162 -21.57 12.96 4.65
CA LYS A 162 -21.92 13.07 3.23
C LYS A 162 -20.73 13.47 2.36
N HIS A 163 -19.84 14.32 2.85
CA HIS A 163 -18.60 14.66 2.14
C HIS A 163 -17.68 13.45 2.06
N ALA A 164 -17.49 12.71 3.16
CA ALA A 164 -16.72 11.49 3.18
C ALA A 164 -17.30 10.45 2.20
N GLU A 165 -18.61 10.23 2.20
CA GLU A 165 -19.30 9.33 1.29
C GLU A 165 -19.13 9.74 -0.19
N ARG A 166 -19.16 11.02 -0.48
CA ARG A 166 -18.91 11.56 -1.81
C ARG A 166 -17.48 11.25 -2.28
N LEU A 167 -16.47 11.49 -1.44
CA LEU A 167 -15.06 11.19 -1.74
C LEU A 167 -14.84 9.69 -1.98
N ILE A 168 -15.45 8.87 -1.14
CA ILE A 168 -15.41 7.40 -1.25
C ILE A 168 -15.96 6.91 -2.60
N ASN A 169 -16.94 7.62 -3.16
CA ASN A 169 -17.59 7.25 -4.43
C ASN A 169 -16.98 7.92 -5.67
N LEU A 170 -15.98 8.80 -5.54
CA LEU A 170 -15.30 9.39 -6.69
C LEU A 170 -14.50 8.32 -7.46
N LYS A 171 -14.38 8.50 -8.77
CA LYS A 171 -13.46 7.69 -9.59
C LYS A 171 -12.01 8.02 -9.24
N HIS A 172 -11.11 7.05 -9.37
CA HIS A 172 -9.66 7.27 -9.13
C HIS A 172 -9.12 8.50 -9.89
N ASP A 173 -9.48 8.62 -11.18
CA ASP A 173 -9.05 9.71 -12.04
C ASP A 173 -9.55 11.10 -11.61
N SER A 174 -10.58 11.15 -10.75
CA SER A 174 -11.16 12.41 -10.25
C SER A 174 -10.54 12.88 -8.93
N LEU A 175 -9.51 12.24 -8.43
CA LEU A 175 -8.83 12.60 -7.18
C LEU A 175 -7.63 13.52 -7.40
N ILE A 176 -7.28 13.82 -8.65
CA ILE A 176 -6.09 14.61 -9.04
C ILE A 176 -6.49 15.99 -9.57
N ASP A 177 -7.73 16.16 -10.00
CA ASP A 177 -8.30 17.45 -10.38
C ASP A 177 -8.75 18.26 -9.14
#